data_311efb10f78d2f50aeb6520f01eaa375
#
_entry.id   311efb10f78d2f50aeb6520f01eaa375
#
_cell.length_a   1.000
_cell.length_b   1.000
_cell.length_c   1.000
_cell.angle_alpha   90.00
_cell.angle_beta   90.00
_cell.angle_gamma   90.00
#
_symmetry.space_group_name_H-M   'P 1'
#
loop_
_entity.id
_entity.type
_entity.pdbx_description
1 polymer ?
#
loop_
_entity_poly.entity_id
_entity_poly.type
_entity_poly.pdbx_seq_one_letter_code
_entity_poly.pdbx_strand_id
1 'polypeptide(L)'
;MQTHTVAIIGMGSRGLSILEQLIGMSRQDVRQPLRIDVFDPQPPGSGLHLAQQPDYLMLNTMAGQLSAFSSAFPACEPPGPTFLQWCSREDVRLDARGHVSLDGQGRAVAFGDFVPRALLGRYLQDSYRFLLQRCPAHVQVRHHAEQVLSCQPRSQTPGFRLRTGSLAMNVDGVFLTSGHAPDPHVQQDVGECVVIEGLGLTAMDTLAHLTEGRGGRYVRDGGFAGWRYLPSGREPRVLMYSRSGLPFHARPQWHACRHAPLPRLFFTADAIARLREQREGGRLDFRADVLPLIKDEMRAVFYQARVRMEAPGRLASVQRLLRKSISRPAVFARLAEQWGEFEPEHWLITQPWSGAQERY
;
A
#
# COMPACT_ATOMS: atom_id res chain seq x y z
N MET A 1 25.92 27.27 14.25
CA MET A 1 25.77 25.98 13.55
C MET A 1 25.01 26.23 12.27
N GLN A 2 25.43 25.62 11.16
CA GLN A 2 24.75 25.77 9.88
C GLN A 2 23.48 24.91 9.87
N THR A 3 22.33 25.49 9.50
CA THR A 3 21.09 24.75 9.37
C THR A 3 21.13 23.83 8.14
N HIS A 4 20.95 22.54 8.32
CA HIS A 4 20.82 21.61 7.21
C HIS A 4 19.43 21.74 6.61
N THR A 5 19.35 21.86 5.28
CA THR A 5 18.08 22.10 4.57
C THR A 5 17.78 20.95 3.61
N VAL A 6 16.61 20.34 3.76
CA VAL A 6 16.16 19.25 2.92
C VAL A 6 14.83 19.61 2.26
N ALA A 7 14.67 19.28 1.00
CA ALA A 7 13.39 19.41 0.30
C ALA A 7 12.70 18.07 0.07
N ILE A 8 11.39 18.03 0.28
CA ILE A 8 10.52 16.90 -0.11
C ILE A 8 9.60 17.41 -1.22
N ILE A 9 9.74 16.85 -2.42
CA ILE A 9 8.94 17.22 -3.58
C ILE A 9 7.83 16.19 -3.77
N GLY A 10 6.59 16.58 -3.45
CA GLY A 10 5.42 15.72 -3.34
C GLY A 10 5.17 15.23 -1.92
N MET A 11 4.03 15.58 -1.33
CA MET A 11 3.67 15.20 0.04
C MET A 11 2.44 14.29 0.04
N GLY A 12 2.52 13.20 -0.73
CA GLY A 12 1.62 12.06 -0.61
C GLY A 12 2.11 11.08 0.47
N SER A 13 1.63 9.84 0.44
CA SER A 13 1.98 8.80 1.43
C SER A 13 3.50 8.56 1.53
N ARG A 14 4.24 8.63 0.42
CA ARG A 14 5.70 8.47 0.42
C ARG A 14 6.42 9.67 1.02
N GLY A 15 6.01 10.89 0.67
CA GLY A 15 6.54 12.11 1.28
C GLY A 15 6.31 12.14 2.79
N LEU A 16 5.14 11.67 3.22
CA LEU A 16 4.80 11.53 4.63
C LEU A 16 5.71 10.54 5.37
N SER A 17 6.02 9.40 4.77
CA SER A 17 6.97 8.43 5.32
C SER A 17 8.39 9.00 5.44
N ILE A 18 8.84 9.78 4.44
CA ILE A 18 10.15 10.47 4.53
C ILE A 18 10.13 11.53 5.64
N LEU A 19 9.07 12.32 5.75
CA LEU A 19 8.92 13.32 6.80
C LEU A 19 8.96 12.67 8.20
N GLU A 20 8.23 11.55 8.38
CA GLU A 20 8.25 10.78 9.61
C GLU A 20 9.68 10.37 9.99
N GLN A 21 10.43 9.79 9.04
CA GLN A 21 11.77 9.30 9.30
C GLN A 21 12.76 10.47 9.57
N LEU A 22 12.67 11.58 8.85
CA LEU A 22 13.52 12.75 9.09
C LEU A 22 13.28 13.32 10.48
N ILE A 23 12.03 13.45 10.93
CA ILE A 23 11.69 13.88 12.29
C ILE A 23 12.23 12.88 13.33
N GLY A 24 12.10 11.58 13.08
CA GLY A 24 12.61 10.54 13.97
C GLY A 24 14.13 10.57 14.11
N MET A 25 14.84 10.64 12.98
CA MET A 25 16.31 10.72 12.96
C MET A 25 16.84 11.98 13.63
N SER A 26 16.18 13.13 13.45
CA SER A 26 16.59 14.40 14.06
C SER A 26 16.56 14.36 15.58
N ARG A 27 15.78 13.48 16.20
CA ARG A 27 15.75 13.29 17.66
C ARG A 27 17.03 12.67 18.21
N GLN A 28 17.81 11.99 17.35
CA GLN A 28 19.09 11.39 17.75
C GLN A 28 20.23 12.43 17.78
N ASP A 29 20.11 13.51 17.00
CA ASP A 29 21.07 14.62 16.99
C ASP A 29 20.36 15.97 17.09
N VAL A 30 20.02 16.32 18.33
CA VAL A 30 19.33 17.58 18.66
C VAL A 30 20.20 18.82 18.46
N ARG A 31 21.51 18.67 18.22
CA ARG A 31 22.43 19.79 18.05
C ARG A 31 22.44 20.36 16.64
N GLN A 32 21.97 19.57 15.66
CA GLN A 32 21.93 20.00 14.26
C GLN A 32 20.54 20.55 13.88
N PRO A 33 20.38 21.87 13.67
CA PRO A 33 19.12 22.42 13.17
C PRO A 33 18.81 21.89 11.80
N LEU A 34 17.56 21.43 11.61
CA LEU A 34 17.07 20.88 10.37
C LEU A 34 15.89 21.71 9.85
N ARG A 35 15.96 22.13 8.58
CA ARG A 35 14.83 22.72 7.86
C ARG A 35 14.35 21.76 6.77
N ILE A 36 13.06 21.47 6.76
CA ILE A 36 12.40 20.60 5.78
C ILE A 36 11.42 21.48 5.00
N ASP A 37 11.72 21.73 3.74
CA ASP A 37 10.85 22.44 2.82
C ASP A 37 10.04 21.42 2.00
N VAL A 38 8.73 21.43 2.18
CA VAL A 38 7.77 20.52 1.55
C VAL A 38 7.09 21.22 0.39
N PHE A 39 7.18 20.66 -0.82
CA PHE A 39 6.56 21.21 -2.02
C PHE A 39 5.43 20.29 -2.49
N ASP A 40 4.21 20.76 -2.40
CA ASP A 40 3.03 20.07 -2.95
C ASP A 40 1.93 21.11 -3.22
N PRO A 41 1.41 21.22 -4.45
CA PRO A 41 0.31 22.14 -4.76
C PRO A 41 -1.01 21.72 -4.11
N GLN A 42 -1.13 20.46 -3.68
CA GLN A 42 -2.30 19.94 -2.99
C GLN A 42 -2.10 19.97 -1.46
N PRO A 43 -3.18 19.82 -0.67
CA PRO A 43 -3.08 19.71 0.78
C PRO A 43 -2.12 18.59 1.20
N PRO A 44 -1.11 18.88 2.04
CA PRO A 44 -0.08 17.91 2.40
C PRO A 44 -0.64 16.65 3.04
N GLY A 45 -0.12 15.50 2.64
CA GLY A 45 -0.52 14.18 3.10
C GLY A 45 -1.38 13.43 2.10
N SER A 46 -2.32 14.07 1.43
CA SER A 46 -3.32 13.40 0.59
C SER A 46 -2.74 12.74 -0.65
N GLY A 47 -1.75 13.36 -1.32
CA GLY A 47 -1.25 12.88 -2.61
C GLY A 47 -2.37 12.69 -3.62
N LEU A 48 -2.50 11.49 -4.17
CA LEU A 48 -3.59 11.14 -5.10
C LEU A 48 -4.94 10.83 -4.41
N HIS A 49 -4.98 10.80 -3.08
CA HIS A 49 -6.18 10.50 -2.30
C HIS A 49 -6.84 11.79 -1.79
N LEU A 50 -7.39 12.58 -2.70
CA LEU A 50 -8.02 13.85 -2.33
C LEU A 50 -9.30 13.60 -1.53
N ALA A 51 -9.52 14.41 -0.48
CA ALA A 51 -10.69 14.28 0.40
C ALA A 51 -12.03 14.53 -0.30
N GLN A 52 -11.99 15.14 -1.49
CA GLN A 52 -13.16 15.46 -2.33
C GLN A 52 -13.43 14.40 -3.41
N GLN A 53 -12.64 13.34 -3.47
CA GLN A 53 -12.89 12.26 -4.43
C GLN A 53 -14.23 11.58 -4.15
N PRO A 54 -14.94 11.15 -5.21
CA PRO A 54 -16.21 10.44 -5.05
C PRO A 54 -16.05 9.11 -4.30
N ASP A 55 -17.07 8.73 -3.54
CA ASP A 55 -17.07 7.53 -2.70
C ASP A 55 -17.03 6.22 -3.49
N TYR A 56 -17.40 6.22 -4.78
CA TYR A 56 -17.25 5.03 -5.63
C TYR A 56 -15.79 4.71 -5.97
N LEU A 57 -14.84 5.62 -5.75
CA LEU A 57 -13.41 5.35 -5.90
C LEU A 57 -12.88 4.65 -4.64
N MET A 58 -12.90 3.34 -4.65
CA MET A 58 -12.54 2.51 -3.51
C MET A 58 -11.04 2.22 -3.46
N LEU A 59 -10.52 2.01 -2.26
CA LEU A 59 -9.20 1.44 -2.03
C LEU A 59 -9.19 -0.05 -2.42
N ASN A 60 -8.08 -0.53 -2.92
CA ASN A 60 -7.85 -1.95 -3.14
C ASN A 60 -7.07 -2.64 -2.00
N THR A 61 -6.87 -1.92 -0.90
CA THR A 61 -6.21 -2.40 0.31
C THR A 61 -7.18 -2.34 1.47
N MET A 62 -7.22 -3.40 2.27
CA MET A 62 -8.09 -3.47 3.43
C MET A 62 -7.72 -2.42 4.48
N ALA A 63 -8.71 -1.85 5.13
CA ALA A 63 -8.56 -0.81 6.15
C ALA A 63 -7.55 -1.18 7.26
N GLY A 64 -7.57 -2.44 7.70
CA GLY A 64 -6.68 -2.92 8.74
C GLY A 64 -5.20 -3.08 8.32
N GLN A 65 -4.90 -2.96 7.04
CA GLN A 65 -3.52 -3.04 6.52
C GLN A 65 -2.89 -1.65 6.32
N LEU A 66 -3.62 -0.59 6.59
CA LEU A 66 -3.19 0.77 6.32
C LEU A 66 -2.61 1.44 7.56
N SER A 67 -1.44 2.03 7.41
CA SER A 67 -0.82 2.92 8.38
C SER A 67 0.07 3.92 7.65
N ALA A 68 0.03 5.19 8.09
CA ALA A 68 0.98 6.22 7.67
C ALA A 68 2.27 6.17 8.48
N PHE A 69 2.30 5.38 9.55
CA PHE A 69 3.40 5.30 10.50
C PHE A 69 4.06 3.93 10.49
N SER A 70 5.38 3.94 10.56
CA SER A 70 6.17 2.71 10.62
C SER A 70 6.04 2.04 11.99
N SER A 71 5.67 0.75 12.00
CA SER A 71 5.72 -0.06 13.22
C SER A 71 7.12 -0.60 13.52
N ALA A 72 7.97 -0.73 12.49
CA ALA A 72 9.33 -1.25 12.63
C ALA A 72 10.33 -0.18 13.05
N PHE A 73 10.10 1.06 12.64
CA PHE A 73 10.97 2.22 12.94
C PHE A 73 10.10 3.42 13.31
N PRO A 74 9.48 3.43 14.50
CA PRO A 74 8.63 4.55 14.90
C PRO A 74 9.47 5.81 15.09
N ALA A 75 9.08 6.87 14.40
CA ALA A 75 9.76 8.16 14.49
C ALA A 75 9.38 8.98 15.73
N CYS A 76 8.33 8.58 16.41
CA CYS A 76 7.86 9.21 17.64
C CYS A 76 7.21 8.19 18.58
N GLU A 77 7.28 8.48 19.89
CA GLU A 77 6.61 7.70 20.92
C GLU A 77 5.55 8.56 21.62
N PRO A 78 4.33 8.06 21.75
CA PRO A 78 3.80 6.87 21.09
C PRO A 78 3.75 7.05 19.57
N PRO A 79 3.79 5.94 18.81
CA PRO A 79 3.64 5.99 17.36
C PRO A 79 2.29 6.59 16.97
N GLY A 80 2.20 7.16 15.78
CA GLY A 80 0.94 7.67 15.27
C GLY A 80 -0.12 6.56 15.07
N PRO A 81 -1.39 6.92 15.01
CA PRO A 81 -2.49 5.96 14.92
C PRO A 81 -2.46 5.24 13.56
N THR A 82 -2.75 3.95 13.56
CA THR A 82 -3.10 3.23 12.33
C THR A 82 -4.39 3.80 11.75
N PHE A 83 -4.69 3.48 10.49
CA PHE A 83 -5.93 3.94 9.85
C PHE A 83 -7.18 3.49 10.63
N LEU A 84 -7.22 2.25 11.10
CA LEU A 84 -8.36 1.76 11.92
C LEU A 84 -8.49 2.50 13.26
N GLN A 85 -7.37 2.76 13.94
CA GLN A 85 -7.39 3.53 15.18
C GLN A 85 -7.88 4.96 14.94
N TRP A 86 -7.48 5.56 13.82
CA TRP A 86 -7.96 6.88 13.40
C TRP A 86 -9.47 6.83 13.08
N CYS A 87 -9.94 5.86 12.30
CA CYS A 87 -11.36 5.70 12.02
C CYS A 87 -12.20 5.55 13.29
N SER A 88 -11.71 4.79 14.26
CA SER A 88 -12.38 4.62 15.55
C SER A 88 -12.43 5.93 16.36
N ARG A 89 -11.34 6.70 16.35
CA ARG A 89 -11.27 7.98 17.06
C ARG A 89 -12.19 9.05 16.45
N GLU A 90 -12.26 9.08 15.12
CA GLU A 90 -13.11 10.01 14.38
C GLU A 90 -14.56 9.53 14.21
N ASP A 91 -14.92 8.41 14.87
CA ASP A 91 -16.24 7.73 14.78
C ASP A 91 -16.72 7.53 13.34
N VAL A 92 -15.80 7.12 12.45
CA VAL A 92 -16.15 6.88 11.04
C VAL A 92 -17.09 5.69 10.94
N ARG A 93 -18.25 5.92 10.32
CA ARG A 93 -19.29 4.90 10.09
C ARG A 93 -19.44 4.61 8.60
N LEU A 94 -19.73 3.36 8.27
CA LEU A 94 -20.02 2.92 6.92
C LEU A 94 -21.50 2.50 6.80
N ASP A 95 -22.14 2.93 5.73
CA ASP A 95 -23.46 2.48 5.34
C ASP A 95 -23.45 1.02 4.83
N ALA A 96 -24.61 0.51 4.44
CA ALA A 96 -24.75 -0.86 3.92
C ALA A 96 -24.00 -1.11 2.58
N ARG A 97 -23.57 -0.04 1.88
CA ARG A 97 -22.81 -0.11 0.65
C ARG A 97 -21.30 0.01 0.88
N GLY A 98 -20.87 0.33 2.10
CA GLY A 98 -19.48 0.59 2.44
C GLY A 98 -19.04 2.05 2.18
N HIS A 99 -19.97 2.95 1.86
CA HIS A 99 -19.71 4.38 1.77
C HIS A 99 -19.67 5.01 3.14
N VAL A 100 -19.01 6.16 3.26
CA VAL A 100 -18.99 6.91 4.52
C VAL A 100 -20.39 7.45 4.82
N SER A 101 -20.92 7.09 5.98
CA SER A 101 -22.21 7.61 6.44
C SER A 101 -22.11 9.08 6.84
N LEU A 102 -22.99 9.90 6.31
CA LEU A 102 -23.04 11.33 6.60
C LEU A 102 -23.96 11.67 7.77
N ASP A 103 -24.83 10.73 8.17
CA ASP A 103 -25.81 10.89 9.24
C ASP A 103 -25.36 10.25 10.58
N GLY A 104 -24.12 9.76 10.64
CA GLY A 104 -23.55 9.10 11.80
C GLY A 104 -24.15 7.71 12.10
N GLN A 105 -25.04 7.21 11.23
CA GLN A 105 -25.60 5.87 11.35
C GLN A 105 -24.67 4.84 10.66
N GLY A 106 -24.96 3.56 10.82
CA GLY A 106 -24.18 2.50 10.21
C GLY A 106 -23.22 1.82 11.16
N ARG A 107 -22.29 1.05 10.62
CA ARG A 107 -21.32 0.28 11.39
C ARG A 107 -19.92 0.91 11.40
N ALA A 108 -19.15 0.61 12.42
CA ALA A 108 -17.74 0.97 12.46
C ALA A 108 -16.94 0.29 11.32
N VAL A 109 -15.83 0.91 10.92
CA VAL A 109 -14.90 0.33 9.95
C VAL A 109 -14.22 -0.89 10.57
N ALA A 110 -14.27 -2.02 9.88
CA ALA A 110 -13.64 -3.27 10.28
C ALA A 110 -12.32 -3.50 9.53
N PHE A 111 -11.49 -4.42 10.02
CA PHE A 111 -10.18 -4.75 9.45
C PHE A 111 -10.25 -5.09 7.94
N GLY A 112 -11.21 -5.92 7.55
CA GLY A 112 -11.36 -6.43 6.18
C GLY A 112 -12.11 -5.51 5.23
N ASP A 113 -12.50 -4.30 5.67
CA ASP A 113 -13.25 -3.39 4.81
C ASP A 113 -12.36 -2.73 3.76
N PHE A 114 -12.94 -2.58 2.57
CA PHE A 114 -12.45 -1.67 1.56
C PHE A 114 -13.26 -0.38 1.67
N VAL A 115 -12.59 0.74 1.70
CA VAL A 115 -13.20 2.05 1.97
C VAL A 115 -12.90 3.05 0.85
N PRO A 116 -13.69 4.13 0.72
CA PRO A 116 -13.43 5.20 -0.24
C PRO A 116 -12.01 5.80 -0.08
N ARG A 117 -11.37 6.12 -1.21
CA ARG A 117 -10.03 6.74 -1.22
C ARG A 117 -9.99 8.09 -0.52
N ALA A 118 -11.06 8.85 -0.60
CA ALA A 118 -11.21 10.12 0.10
C ALA A 118 -10.96 9.98 1.62
N LEU A 119 -11.40 8.87 2.21
CA LEU A 119 -11.20 8.62 3.64
C LEU A 119 -9.71 8.41 3.99
N LEU A 120 -8.97 7.70 3.14
CA LEU A 120 -7.51 7.59 3.29
C LEU A 120 -6.84 8.96 3.18
N GLY A 121 -7.28 9.79 2.24
CA GLY A 121 -6.75 11.16 2.08
C GLY A 121 -6.92 12.01 3.35
N ARG A 122 -8.08 11.94 3.98
CA ARG A 122 -8.34 12.62 5.28
C ARG A 122 -7.40 12.10 6.37
N TYR A 123 -7.25 10.79 6.51
CA TYR A 123 -6.32 10.18 7.45
C TYR A 123 -4.87 10.62 7.23
N LEU A 124 -4.41 10.66 5.97
CA LEU A 124 -3.03 11.07 5.65
C LEU A 124 -2.79 12.56 5.95
N GLN A 125 -3.79 13.43 5.72
CA GLN A 125 -3.70 14.84 6.12
C GLN A 125 -3.61 15.00 7.64
N ASP A 126 -4.40 14.23 8.39
CA ASP A 126 -4.35 14.24 9.86
C ASP A 126 -3.03 13.66 10.37
N SER A 127 -2.48 12.66 9.68
CA SER A 127 -1.16 12.12 9.97
C SER A 127 -0.05 13.16 9.76
N TYR A 128 -0.15 13.99 8.72
CA TYR A 128 0.76 15.11 8.51
C TYR A 128 0.69 16.11 9.68
N ARG A 129 -0.54 16.53 10.07
CA ARG A 129 -0.74 17.43 11.22
C ARG A 129 -0.20 16.83 12.52
N PHE A 130 -0.41 15.53 12.72
CA PHE A 130 0.10 14.80 13.87
C PHE A 130 1.64 14.86 13.95
N LEU A 131 2.35 14.70 12.83
CA LEU A 131 3.81 14.82 12.77
C LEU A 131 4.28 16.25 13.08
N LEU A 132 3.62 17.26 12.53
CA LEU A 132 3.96 18.67 12.80
C LEU A 132 3.85 19.02 14.29
N GLN A 133 2.80 18.55 14.96
CA GLN A 133 2.59 18.77 16.40
C GLN A 133 3.67 18.12 17.28
N ARG A 134 4.37 17.12 16.74
CA ARG A 134 5.43 16.38 17.45
C ARG A 134 6.83 16.68 16.93
N CYS A 135 6.93 17.67 16.07
CA CYS A 135 8.19 18.11 15.52
C CYS A 135 9.09 18.69 16.63
N PRO A 136 10.35 18.23 16.76
CA PRO A 136 11.28 18.79 17.73
C PRO A 136 11.56 20.29 17.47
N ALA A 137 11.87 21.04 18.51
CA ALA A 137 12.06 22.49 18.41
C ALA A 137 13.21 22.92 17.47
N HIS A 138 14.20 22.05 17.25
CA HIS A 138 15.32 22.29 16.33
C HIS A 138 15.01 21.91 14.87
N VAL A 139 13.80 21.37 14.58
CA VAL A 139 13.33 21.01 13.25
C VAL A 139 12.25 21.98 12.82
N GLN A 140 12.41 22.60 11.66
CA GLN A 140 11.43 23.49 11.06
C GLN A 140 10.87 22.85 9.78
N VAL A 141 9.56 22.64 9.71
CA VAL A 141 8.87 22.17 8.51
C VAL A 141 8.12 23.34 7.87
N ARG A 142 8.35 23.59 6.58
CA ARG A 142 7.64 24.62 5.80
C ARG A 142 6.95 23.98 4.61
N HIS A 143 5.67 24.25 4.43
CA HIS A 143 4.92 23.84 3.25
C HIS A 143 4.85 24.99 2.26
N HIS A 144 5.18 24.66 1.01
CA HIS A 144 5.05 25.52 -0.17
C HIS A 144 3.96 24.89 -1.07
N ALA A 145 2.82 25.56 -1.19
CA ALA A 145 1.71 25.13 -2.04
C ALA A 145 2.01 25.39 -3.52
N GLU A 146 3.16 24.93 -4.00
CA GLU A 146 3.68 25.16 -5.33
C GLU A 146 4.29 23.90 -5.94
N GLN A 147 4.22 23.83 -7.28
CA GLN A 147 4.92 22.80 -8.04
C GLN A 147 6.38 23.19 -8.27
N VAL A 148 7.30 22.27 -8.01
CA VAL A 148 8.70 22.42 -8.39
C VAL A 148 8.82 22.21 -9.91
N LEU A 149 9.30 23.24 -10.61
CA LEU A 149 9.48 23.25 -12.05
C LEU A 149 10.86 22.75 -12.46
N SER A 150 11.88 22.94 -11.62
CA SER A 150 13.22 22.40 -11.87
C SER A 150 13.97 22.10 -10.57
N CYS A 151 14.80 21.05 -10.63
CA CYS A 151 15.73 20.66 -9.59
C CYS A 151 17.06 20.33 -10.26
N GLN A 152 18.11 21.09 -9.94
CA GLN A 152 19.41 20.96 -10.58
C GLN A 152 20.51 20.85 -9.51
N PRO A 153 21.51 19.99 -9.68
CA PRO A 153 22.71 20.01 -8.83
C PRO A 153 23.40 21.38 -8.89
N ARG A 154 23.98 21.81 -7.79
CA ARG A 154 24.79 23.04 -7.74
C ARG A 154 26.18 22.77 -8.30
N SER A 155 26.70 23.68 -9.11
CA SER A 155 27.97 23.49 -9.80
C SER A 155 29.21 23.68 -8.92
N GLN A 156 29.13 24.49 -7.86
CA GLN A 156 30.29 24.86 -7.07
C GLN A 156 30.27 24.37 -5.62
N THR A 157 29.12 23.95 -5.12
CA THR A 157 28.94 23.49 -3.73
C THR A 157 27.96 22.30 -3.71
N PRO A 158 28.11 21.34 -2.79
CA PRO A 158 27.13 20.25 -2.66
C PRO A 158 25.70 20.76 -2.49
N GLY A 159 24.73 19.98 -2.97
CA GLY A 159 23.31 20.27 -2.86
C GLY A 159 22.64 20.59 -4.19
N PHE A 160 21.42 21.12 -4.10
CA PHE A 160 20.54 21.33 -5.23
C PHE A 160 19.98 22.74 -5.25
N ARG A 161 19.68 23.23 -6.43
CA ARG A 161 18.89 24.46 -6.65
C ARG A 161 17.51 24.07 -7.15
N LEU A 162 16.50 24.48 -6.42
CA LEU A 162 15.09 24.30 -6.77
C LEU A 162 14.49 25.59 -7.29
N ARG A 163 13.55 25.48 -8.24
CA ARG A 163 12.75 26.58 -8.75
C ARG A 163 11.28 26.16 -8.83
N THR A 164 10.42 27.03 -8.34
CA THR A 164 8.97 27.02 -8.53
C THR A 164 8.55 28.19 -9.42
N GLY A 165 7.26 28.47 -9.52
CA GLY A 165 6.77 29.67 -10.20
C GLY A 165 7.20 30.99 -9.52
N SER A 166 7.24 31.00 -8.20
CA SER A 166 7.52 32.21 -7.40
C SER A 166 8.84 32.17 -6.64
N LEU A 167 9.42 30.99 -6.39
CA LEU A 167 10.53 30.78 -5.48
C LEU A 167 11.73 30.14 -6.19
N ALA A 168 12.95 30.60 -5.81
CA ALA A 168 14.19 29.90 -6.10
C ALA A 168 14.99 29.75 -4.82
N MET A 169 15.42 28.51 -4.50
CA MET A 169 16.17 28.25 -3.28
C MET A 169 17.21 27.16 -3.43
N ASN A 170 18.21 27.20 -2.54
CA ASN A 170 19.20 26.15 -2.45
C ASN A 170 18.88 25.23 -1.25
N VAL A 171 19.09 23.95 -1.42
CA VAL A 171 18.91 22.90 -0.40
C VAL A 171 20.10 21.94 -0.43
N ASP A 172 20.38 21.30 0.71
CA ASP A 172 21.49 20.35 0.82
C ASP A 172 21.09 18.95 0.32
N GLY A 173 19.79 18.59 0.42
CA GLY A 173 19.25 17.31 -0.02
C GLY A 173 17.85 17.43 -0.61
N VAL A 174 17.50 16.50 -1.48
CA VAL A 174 16.16 16.42 -2.11
C VAL A 174 15.64 15.00 -2.07
N PHE A 175 14.41 14.83 -1.63
CA PHE A 175 13.61 13.62 -1.80
C PHE A 175 12.53 13.86 -2.84
N LEU A 176 12.58 13.11 -3.93
CA LEU A 176 11.59 13.19 -5.00
C LEU A 176 10.52 12.12 -4.78
N THR A 177 9.34 12.54 -4.36
CA THR A 177 8.20 11.68 -4.02
C THR A 177 6.91 12.11 -4.71
N SER A 178 7.03 12.72 -5.90
CA SER A 178 5.93 13.27 -6.69
C SER A 178 4.91 12.24 -7.19
N GLY A 179 5.22 10.93 -7.08
CA GLY A 179 4.34 9.87 -7.55
C GLY A 179 4.25 9.78 -9.08
N HIS A 180 3.10 9.34 -9.57
CA HIS A 180 2.80 9.32 -11.00
C HIS A 180 2.36 10.69 -11.45
N ALA A 181 2.83 11.13 -12.62
CA ALA A 181 2.27 12.31 -13.27
C ALA A 181 0.79 12.02 -13.61
N PRO A 182 -0.11 12.99 -13.41
CA PRO A 182 -1.47 12.85 -13.90
C PRO A 182 -1.43 12.66 -15.42
N ASP A 183 -2.21 11.70 -15.92
CA ASP A 183 -2.34 11.51 -17.37
C ASP A 183 -3.14 12.69 -17.95
N PRO A 184 -2.53 13.54 -18.80
CA PRO A 184 -3.23 14.65 -19.40
C PRO A 184 -4.31 14.20 -20.40
N HIS A 185 -4.35 12.92 -20.76
CA HIS A 185 -5.28 12.37 -21.73
C HIS A 185 -6.58 11.81 -21.14
N VAL A 186 -6.77 11.88 -19.82
CA VAL A 186 -8.08 11.59 -19.22
C VAL A 186 -9.02 12.76 -19.54
N GLN A 187 -9.56 12.76 -20.74
CA GLN A 187 -10.54 13.75 -21.16
C GLN A 187 -11.86 13.54 -20.39
N GLN A 188 -12.37 14.63 -19.84
CA GLN A 188 -13.66 14.63 -19.16
C GLN A 188 -14.83 14.52 -20.14
N ASP A 189 -14.61 14.88 -21.41
CA ASP A 189 -15.63 14.82 -22.45
C ASP A 189 -15.38 13.61 -23.35
N VAL A 190 -16.04 12.52 -23.03
CA VAL A 190 -15.94 11.26 -23.76
C VAL A 190 -17.13 11.13 -24.71
N GLY A 191 -16.86 10.73 -25.96
CA GLY A 191 -17.88 10.47 -26.96
C GLY A 191 -18.80 9.29 -26.60
N GLU A 192 -19.61 8.86 -27.56
CA GLU A 192 -20.58 7.77 -27.38
C GLU A 192 -19.94 6.40 -27.09
N CYS A 193 -18.66 6.22 -27.43
CA CYS A 193 -17.91 4.99 -27.22
C CYS A 193 -16.53 5.28 -26.62
N VAL A 194 -16.20 4.58 -25.54
CA VAL A 194 -14.91 4.65 -24.85
C VAL A 194 -14.23 3.29 -24.91
N VAL A 195 -12.96 3.30 -25.30
CA VAL A 195 -12.11 2.09 -25.31
C VAL A 195 -11.11 2.18 -24.16
N ILE A 196 -11.09 1.18 -23.29
CA ILE A 196 -10.17 1.09 -22.15
C ILE A 196 -9.17 -0.03 -22.43
N GLU A 197 -7.88 0.34 -22.56
CA GLU A 197 -6.78 -0.59 -22.67
C GLU A 197 -6.23 -0.95 -21.29
N GLY A 198 -6.18 -2.27 -21.01
CA GLY A 198 -5.81 -2.80 -19.70
C GLY A 198 -7.03 -2.96 -18.80
N LEU A 199 -7.00 -3.99 -17.95
CA LEU A 199 -8.08 -4.31 -17.00
C LEU A 199 -7.59 -4.25 -15.56
N GLY A 200 -6.68 -3.31 -15.27
CA GLY A 200 -6.14 -3.04 -13.95
C GLY A 200 -7.02 -2.12 -13.09
N LEU A 201 -6.48 -1.66 -11.97
CA LEU A 201 -7.22 -0.82 -11.02
C LEU A 201 -7.64 0.52 -11.64
N THR A 202 -6.78 1.14 -12.45
CA THR A 202 -7.12 2.40 -13.15
C THR A 202 -8.28 2.20 -14.12
N ALA A 203 -8.36 1.06 -14.80
CA ALA A 203 -9.49 0.73 -15.66
C ALA A 203 -10.79 0.62 -14.86
N MET A 204 -10.76 0.04 -13.66
CA MET A 204 -11.92 -0.03 -12.77
C MET A 204 -12.36 1.36 -12.30
N ASP A 205 -11.42 2.24 -11.98
CA ASP A 205 -11.71 3.64 -11.62
C ASP A 205 -12.36 4.38 -12.79
N THR A 206 -11.80 4.23 -14.01
CA THR A 206 -12.36 4.81 -15.22
C THR A 206 -13.78 4.29 -15.47
N LEU A 207 -14.00 2.99 -15.32
CA LEU A 207 -15.33 2.40 -15.46
C LEU A 207 -16.30 2.98 -14.41
N ALA A 208 -15.88 3.13 -13.15
CA ALA A 208 -16.70 3.74 -12.11
C ALA A 208 -17.07 5.20 -12.44
N HIS A 209 -16.13 5.98 -12.97
CA HIS A 209 -16.41 7.34 -13.47
C HIS A 209 -17.44 7.37 -14.62
N LEU A 210 -17.34 6.40 -15.54
CA LEU A 210 -18.23 6.31 -16.70
C LEU A 210 -19.61 5.74 -16.36
N THR A 211 -19.77 5.14 -15.20
CA THR A 211 -21.01 4.50 -14.72
C THR A 211 -21.61 5.25 -13.53
N GLU A 212 -21.15 5.00 -12.31
CA GLU A 212 -21.65 5.68 -11.10
C GLU A 212 -21.41 7.19 -11.14
N GLY A 213 -20.27 7.63 -11.67
CA GLY A 213 -19.97 9.05 -11.88
C GLY A 213 -20.92 9.76 -12.83
N ARG A 214 -21.64 9.00 -13.67
CA ARG A 214 -22.70 9.51 -14.56
C ARG A 214 -24.12 9.28 -14.04
N GLY A 215 -24.23 8.82 -12.76
CA GLY A 215 -25.52 8.68 -12.07
C GLY A 215 -26.12 7.27 -12.13
N GLY A 216 -25.41 6.30 -12.72
CA GLY A 216 -25.76 4.90 -12.57
C GLY A 216 -25.60 4.47 -11.10
N ARG A 217 -26.24 3.36 -10.71
CA ARG A 217 -26.22 2.90 -9.34
C ARG A 217 -26.33 1.39 -9.21
N TYR A 218 -25.74 0.82 -8.18
CA TYR A 218 -25.93 -0.57 -7.80
C TYR A 218 -27.07 -0.70 -6.80
N VAL A 219 -27.91 -1.71 -6.99
CA VAL A 219 -28.99 -2.07 -6.07
C VAL A 219 -28.84 -3.52 -5.62
N ARG A 220 -29.30 -3.83 -4.42
CA ARG A 220 -29.36 -5.21 -3.96
C ARG A 220 -30.28 -6.02 -4.85
N ASP A 221 -29.81 -7.21 -5.23
CA ASP A 221 -30.54 -8.16 -6.05
C ASP A 221 -30.35 -9.57 -5.45
N GLY A 222 -31.37 -10.41 -5.48
CA GLY A 222 -31.29 -11.80 -5.02
C GLY A 222 -30.50 -12.74 -5.93
N GLY A 223 -29.88 -12.23 -7.03
CA GLY A 223 -29.04 -13.01 -7.93
C GLY A 223 -27.69 -13.42 -7.30
N PHE A 224 -26.93 -14.24 -8.02
CA PHE A 224 -25.63 -14.79 -7.59
C PHE A 224 -24.64 -13.71 -7.14
N ALA A 225 -24.58 -12.58 -7.83
CA ALA A 225 -23.68 -11.46 -7.49
C ALA A 225 -24.19 -10.61 -6.31
N GLY A 226 -25.45 -10.76 -5.87
CA GLY A 226 -26.06 -9.98 -4.79
C GLY A 226 -26.29 -8.49 -5.12
N TRP A 227 -25.86 -8.05 -6.32
CA TRP A 227 -25.96 -6.67 -6.79
C TRP A 227 -26.31 -6.62 -8.28
N ARG A 228 -27.12 -5.63 -8.66
CA ARG A 228 -27.47 -5.32 -10.05
C ARG A 228 -27.22 -3.85 -10.33
N TYR A 229 -26.55 -3.57 -11.44
CA TYR A 229 -26.35 -2.21 -11.92
C TYR A 229 -27.63 -1.69 -12.62
N LEU A 230 -28.02 -0.47 -12.27
CA LEU A 230 -29.09 0.28 -12.91
C LEU A 230 -28.46 1.46 -13.64
N PRO A 231 -28.47 1.48 -14.99
CA PRO A 231 -27.91 2.56 -15.76
C PRO A 231 -28.73 3.83 -15.61
N SER A 232 -28.05 4.98 -15.74
CA SER A 232 -28.67 6.30 -15.77
C SER A 232 -29.14 6.70 -17.17
N GLY A 233 -28.65 6.01 -18.20
CA GLY A 233 -28.84 6.37 -19.61
C GLY A 233 -27.83 7.42 -20.12
N ARG A 234 -26.85 7.80 -19.29
CA ARG A 234 -25.79 8.74 -19.65
C ARG A 234 -24.42 8.07 -19.82
N GLU A 235 -24.38 6.77 -19.64
CA GLU A 235 -23.17 5.97 -19.81
C GLU A 235 -22.81 5.86 -21.30
N PRO A 236 -21.53 6.00 -21.68
CA PRO A 236 -21.09 5.68 -23.02
C PRO A 236 -21.07 4.15 -23.21
N ARG A 237 -21.02 3.71 -24.45
CA ARG A 237 -20.62 2.35 -24.74
C ARG A 237 -19.16 2.15 -24.33
N VAL A 238 -18.88 1.20 -23.43
CA VAL A 238 -17.52 0.91 -22.96
C VAL A 238 -17.03 -0.40 -23.55
N LEU A 239 -15.90 -0.36 -24.23
CA LEU A 239 -15.15 -1.53 -24.70
C LEU A 239 -13.88 -1.65 -23.87
N MET A 240 -13.66 -2.81 -23.30
CA MET A 240 -12.49 -3.08 -22.49
C MET A 240 -11.69 -4.25 -23.04
N TYR A 241 -10.38 -4.13 -23.11
CA TYR A 241 -9.52 -5.23 -23.55
C TYR A 241 -8.21 -5.27 -22.78
N SER A 242 -7.61 -6.44 -22.68
CA SER A 242 -6.27 -6.64 -22.14
C SER A 242 -5.64 -7.86 -22.79
N ARG A 243 -4.34 -8.02 -22.56
CA ARG A 243 -3.61 -9.19 -23.05
C ARG A 243 -4.18 -10.52 -22.55
N SER A 244 -4.69 -10.58 -21.33
CA SER A 244 -5.33 -11.77 -20.75
C SER A 244 -6.83 -11.89 -21.09
N GLY A 245 -7.48 -10.80 -21.52
CA GLY A 245 -8.91 -10.70 -21.68
C GLY A 245 -9.72 -10.75 -20.39
N LEU A 246 -9.06 -10.79 -19.23
CA LEU A 246 -9.69 -10.94 -17.92
C LEU A 246 -9.34 -9.76 -17.00
N PRO A 247 -10.30 -9.27 -16.19
CA PRO A 247 -10.04 -8.34 -15.11
C PRO A 247 -9.23 -9.01 -14.00
N PHE A 248 -8.76 -8.22 -13.03
CA PHE A 248 -8.20 -8.78 -11.82
C PHE A 248 -9.23 -9.63 -11.07
N HIS A 249 -8.77 -10.73 -10.51
CA HIS A 249 -9.60 -11.54 -9.62
C HIS A 249 -9.96 -10.78 -8.34
N ALA A 250 -11.18 -10.99 -7.86
CA ALA A 250 -11.55 -10.53 -6.54
C ALA A 250 -10.62 -11.16 -5.49
N ARG A 251 -10.22 -10.37 -4.50
CA ARG A 251 -9.48 -10.91 -3.36
C ARG A 251 -10.39 -11.80 -2.53
N PRO A 252 -9.87 -12.91 -2.00
CA PRO A 252 -10.63 -13.71 -1.05
C PRO A 252 -11.04 -12.85 0.13
N GLN A 253 -12.24 -13.11 0.67
CA GLN A 253 -12.69 -12.44 1.86
C GLN A 253 -11.73 -12.74 3.01
N TRP A 254 -11.14 -11.70 3.59
CA TRP A 254 -10.33 -11.83 4.78
C TRP A 254 -11.27 -12.09 5.96
N HIS A 255 -11.41 -13.35 6.32
CA HIS A 255 -12.03 -13.66 7.60
C HIS A 255 -11.05 -13.22 8.68
N ALA A 256 -11.30 -12.04 9.23
CA ALA A 256 -10.49 -11.46 10.28
C ALA A 256 -10.17 -12.54 11.32
N CYS A 257 -8.99 -13.11 11.18
CA CYS A 257 -8.26 -13.78 12.23
C CYS A 257 -9.04 -14.74 13.13
N ARG A 258 -9.71 -15.73 12.55
CA ARG A 258 -9.92 -16.95 13.34
C ARG A 258 -8.59 -17.62 13.71
N HIS A 259 -7.49 -17.18 13.07
CA HIS A 259 -6.16 -17.76 13.28
C HIS A 259 -5.08 -16.68 13.25
N ALA A 260 -4.20 -16.69 14.23
CA ALA A 260 -3.00 -15.89 14.24
C ALA A 260 -2.19 -16.08 12.93
N PRO A 261 -1.49 -15.06 12.43
CA PRO A 261 -0.61 -15.21 11.29
C PRO A 261 0.38 -16.37 11.51
N LEU A 262 0.62 -17.13 10.45
CA LEU A 262 1.65 -18.20 10.52
C LEU A 262 3.02 -17.53 10.65
N PRO A 263 3.90 -18.03 11.55
CA PRO A 263 5.23 -17.47 11.72
C PRO A 263 6.06 -17.72 10.46
N ARG A 264 6.85 -16.74 10.06
CA ARG A 264 7.89 -16.91 9.04
C ARG A 264 8.99 -17.81 9.58
N LEU A 265 9.46 -18.77 8.80
CA LEU A 265 10.43 -19.76 9.23
C LEU A 265 11.76 -19.66 8.48
N PHE A 266 11.77 -19.30 7.22
CA PHE A 266 12.94 -19.31 6.35
C PHE A 266 13.30 -17.94 5.80
N PHE A 267 12.36 -17.20 5.26
CA PHE A 267 12.56 -15.85 4.73
C PHE A 267 12.37 -14.81 5.84
N THR A 268 13.39 -14.72 6.72
CA THR A 268 13.41 -13.80 7.87
C THR A 268 14.52 -12.77 7.73
N ALA A 269 14.42 -11.65 8.46
CA ALA A 269 15.48 -10.65 8.50
C ALA A 269 16.82 -11.23 8.92
N ASP A 270 16.82 -12.10 9.94
CA ASP A 270 18.03 -12.78 10.44
C ASP A 270 18.66 -13.72 9.39
N ALA A 271 17.83 -14.42 8.60
CA ALA A 271 18.33 -15.26 7.52
C ALA A 271 19.04 -14.44 6.44
N ILE A 272 18.47 -13.30 6.09
CA ILE A 272 19.07 -12.36 5.13
C ILE A 272 20.34 -11.71 5.69
N ALA A 273 20.34 -11.33 6.98
CA ALA A 273 21.53 -10.78 7.63
C ALA A 273 22.70 -11.80 7.61
N ARG A 274 22.45 -13.04 8.00
CA ARG A 274 23.46 -14.11 7.95
C ARG A 274 23.99 -14.36 6.54
N LEU A 275 23.15 -14.33 5.53
CA LEU A 275 23.60 -14.48 4.14
C LEU A 275 24.50 -13.31 3.71
N ARG A 276 24.19 -12.09 4.12
CA ARG A 276 25.03 -10.91 3.84
C ARG A 276 26.40 -11.02 4.50
N GLU A 277 26.47 -11.50 5.73
CA GLU A 277 27.74 -11.75 6.43
C GLU A 277 28.63 -12.78 5.74
N GLN A 278 28.04 -13.76 5.04
CA GLN A 278 28.74 -14.81 4.30
C GLN A 278 29.19 -14.40 2.90
N ARG A 279 28.77 -13.22 2.41
CA ARG A 279 29.07 -12.75 1.07
C ARG A 279 30.05 -11.57 1.11
N GLU A 280 31.02 -11.60 0.23
CA GLU A 280 31.96 -10.50 0.06
C GLU A 280 31.24 -9.19 -0.25
N GLY A 281 31.52 -8.14 0.52
CA GLY A 281 30.84 -6.84 0.42
C GLY A 281 29.33 -6.85 0.77
N GLY A 282 28.81 -7.94 1.38
CA GLY A 282 27.42 -8.05 1.82
C GLY A 282 26.36 -8.05 0.70
N ARG A 283 26.80 -8.21 -0.56
CA ARG A 283 25.91 -8.22 -1.75
C ARG A 283 25.33 -9.61 -1.96
N LEU A 284 23.99 -9.67 -2.07
CA LEU A 284 23.27 -10.91 -2.33
C LEU A 284 22.87 -11.01 -3.81
N ASP A 285 23.01 -12.19 -4.39
CA ASP A 285 22.38 -12.54 -5.65
C ASP A 285 20.93 -12.99 -5.37
N PHE A 286 19.97 -12.37 -6.04
CA PHE A 286 18.56 -12.68 -5.80
C PHE A 286 18.23 -14.15 -6.11
N ARG A 287 18.73 -14.69 -7.22
CA ARG A 287 18.40 -16.05 -7.66
C ARG A 287 19.12 -17.12 -6.83
N ALA A 288 20.40 -16.88 -6.52
CA ALA A 288 21.20 -17.86 -5.78
C ALA A 288 20.95 -17.80 -4.27
N ASP A 289 20.75 -16.62 -3.69
CA ASP A 289 20.72 -16.44 -2.24
C ASP A 289 19.31 -16.24 -1.68
N VAL A 290 18.48 -15.42 -2.37
CA VAL A 290 17.19 -14.96 -1.81
C VAL A 290 16.02 -15.83 -2.27
N LEU A 291 15.96 -16.15 -3.57
CA LEU A 291 14.86 -16.92 -4.15
C LEU A 291 14.66 -18.31 -3.49
N PRO A 292 15.71 -19.07 -3.13
CA PRO A 292 15.54 -20.32 -2.40
C PRO A 292 14.85 -20.15 -1.05
N LEU A 293 15.15 -19.07 -0.31
CA LEU A 293 14.48 -18.79 0.97
C LEU A 293 13.00 -18.46 0.77
N ILE A 294 12.67 -17.71 -0.28
CA ILE A 294 11.28 -17.39 -0.64
C ILE A 294 10.51 -18.69 -0.96
N LYS A 295 11.08 -19.56 -1.78
CA LYS A 295 10.45 -20.84 -2.15
C LYS A 295 10.24 -21.75 -0.92
N ASP A 296 11.21 -21.84 -0.05
CA ASP A 296 11.09 -22.61 1.19
C ASP A 296 10.03 -22.03 2.13
N GLU A 297 9.94 -20.70 2.23
CA GLU A 297 8.89 -20.03 2.98
C GLU A 297 7.50 -20.31 2.40
N MET A 298 7.35 -20.26 1.07
CA MET A 298 6.09 -20.57 0.39
C MET A 298 5.65 -22.01 0.68
N ARG A 299 6.57 -23.01 0.58
CA ARG A 299 6.29 -24.40 0.96
C ARG A 299 5.88 -24.51 2.42
N ALA A 300 6.62 -23.84 3.30
CA ALA A 300 6.32 -23.87 4.75
C ALA A 300 4.95 -23.29 5.07
N VAL A 301 4.59 -22.17 4.47
CA VAL A 301 3.27 -21.54 4.66
C VAL A 301 2.17 -22.44 4.13
N PHE A 302 2.35 -23.02 2.93
CA PHE A 302 1.38 -23.95 2.35
C PHE A 302 1.10 -25.14 3.28
N TYR A 303 2.14 -25.86 3.72
CA TYR A 303 1.93 -27.02 4.60
C TYR A 303 1.39 -26.64 5.97
N GLN A 304 1.84 -25.53 6.55
CA GLN A 304 1.27 -25.05 7.81
C GLN A 304 -0.23 -24.71 7.67
N ALA A 305 -0.63 -24.10 6.56
CA ALA A 305 -2.02 -23.76 6.29
C ALA A 305 -2.88 -25.03 6.11
N ARG A 306 -2.40 -25.99 5.30
CA ARG A 306 -3.07 -27.28 5.10
C ARG A 306 -3.24 -28.03 6.43
N VAL A 307 -2.18 -28.20 7.20
CA VAL A 307 -2.21 -28.86 8.51
C VAL A 307 -3.15 -28.16 9.48
N ARG A 308 -3.14 -26.82 9.50
CA ARG A 308 -4.06 -26.05 10.35
C ARG A 308 -5.52 -26.29 10.02
N MET A 309 -5.84 -26.50 8.74
CA MET A 309 -7.20 -26.77 8.27
C MET A 309 -7.62 -28.22 8.49
N GLU A 310 -6.76 -29.18 8.18
CA GLU A 310 -7.10 -30.60 8.12
C GLU A 310 -6.77 -31.36 9.41
N ALA A 311 -5.73 -30.93 10.14
CA ALA A 311 -5.23 -31.59 11.37
C ALA A 311 -4.65 -30.59 12.37
N PRO A 312 -5.44 -29.62 12.91
CA PRO A 312 -4.94 -28.49 13.70
C PRO A 312 -4.07 -28.91 14.91
N GLY A 313 -4.36 -30.04 15.52
CA GLY A 313 -3.57 -30.57 16.63
C GLY A 313 -2.12 -30.95 16.25
N ARG A 314 -1.82 -31.12 14.96
CA ARG A 314 -0.48 -31.45 14.44
C ARG A 314 0.37 -30.22 14.07
N LEU A 315 -0.23 -29.03 14.05
CA LEU A 315 0.44 -27.80 13.57
C LEU A 315 1.75 -27.53 14.31
N ALA A 316 1.74 -27.57 15.64
CA ALA A 316 2.94 -27.34 16.44
C ALA A 316 4.07 -28.34 16.15
N SER A 317 3.71 -29.59 15.88
CA SER A 317 4.68 -30.64 15.53
C SER A 317 5.30 -30.39 14.15
N VAL A 318 4.49 -29.99 13.16
CA VAL A 318 4.96 -29.64 11.82
C VAL A 318 5.84 -28.38 11.86
N GLN A 319 5.47 -27.36 12.61
CA GLN A 319 6.30 -26.16 12.79
C GLN A 319 7.65 -26.49 13.42
N ARG A 320 7.66 -27.39 14.41
CA ARG A 320 8.91 -27.87 15.04
C ARG A 320 9.77 -28.63 14.04
N LEU A 321 9.17 -29.50 13.24
CA LEU A 321 9.86 -30.26 12.19
C LEU A 321 10.52 -29.34 11.17
N LEU A 322 9.79 -28.34 10.66
CA LEU A 322 10.29 -27.34 9.71
C LEU A 322 11.47 -26.53 10.26
N ARG A 323 11.43 -26.18 11.55
CA ARG A 323 12.49 -25.38 12.19
C ARG A 323 13.77 -26.18 12.49
N LYS A 324 13.65 -27.46 12.87
CA LYS A 324 14.75 -28.26 13.37
C LYS A 324 15.45 -29.11 12.32
N SER A 325 14.92 -29.21 11.13
CA SER A 325 15.45 -30.13 10.13
C SER A 325 16.74 -29.62 9.49
N ILE A 326 17.75 -30.51 9.43
CA ILE A 326 19.01 -30.28 8.73
C ILE A 326 18.83 -30.33 7.22
N SER A 327 17.88 -31.14 6.70
CA SER A 327 17.58 -31.26 5.29
C SER A 327 16.16 -30.77 4.98
N ARG A 328 16.04 -29.54 4.49
CA ARG A 328 14.75 -28.96 4.06
C ARG A 328 14.07 -29.76 2.95
N PRO A 329 14.78 -30.23 1.89
CA PRO A 329 14.15 -31.04 0.84
C PRO A 329 13.49 -32.31 1.38
N ALA A 330 14.14 -33.03 2.29
CA ALA A 330 13.60 -34.26 2.87
C ALA A 330 12.33 -34.00 3.70
N VAL A 331 12.26 -32.86 4.42
CA VAL A 331 11.06 -32.48 5.17
C VAL A 331 9.93 -32.15 4.23
N PHE A 332 10.17 -31.36 3.18
CA PHE A 332 9.13 -31.02 2.21
C PHE A 332 8.63 -32.24 1.45
N ALA A 333 9.51 -33.17 1.05
CA ALA A 333 9.10 -34.44 0.45
C ALA A 333 8.15 -35.22 1.37
N ARG A 334 8.50 -35.36 2.64
CA ARG A 334 7.64 -36.05 3.63
C ARG A 334 6.30 -35.34 3.84
N LEU A 335 6.27 -34.00 3.81
CA LEU A 335 5.04 -33.23 3.92
C LEU A 335 4.19 -33.37 2.64
N ALA A 336 4.83 -33.43 1.46
CA ALA A 336 4.18 -33.64 0.19
C ALA A 336 3.47 -35.00 0.11
N GLU A 337 4.09 -36.08 0.57
CA GLU A 337 3.48 -37.41 0.67
C GLU A 337 2.18 -37.41 1.48
N GLN A 338 2.09 -36.56 2.51
CA GLN A 338 0.95 -36.54 3.42
C GLN A 338 -0.12 -35.51 3.04
N TRP A 339 0.26 -34.35 2.50
CA TRP A 339 -0.65 -33.22 2.25
C TRP A 339 -0.65 -32.71 0.79
N GLY A 340 -0.06 -33.49 -0.14
CA GLY A 340 0.02 -33.16 -1.54
C GLY A 340 1.21 -32.28 -1.91
N GLU A 341 1.63 -32.34 -3.16
CA GLU A 341 2.74 -31.58 -3.69
C GLU A 341 2.42 -30.09 -3.83
N PHE A 342 3.41 -29.25 -3.58
CA PHE A 342 3.34 -27.81 -3.79
C PHE A 342 4.64 -27.31 -4.41
N GLU A 343 4.58 -26.84 -5.66
CA GLU A 343 5.69 -26.30 -6.40
C GLU A 343 5.60 -24.78 -6.51
N PRO A 344 6.45 -24.05 -5.76
CA PRO A 344 6.47 -22.58 -5.77
C PRO A 344 6.70 -21.99 -7.16
N GLU A 345 7.51 -22.61 -8.01
CA GLU A 345 7.75 -22.14 -9.37
C GLU A 345 6.49 -22.06 -10.20
N HIS A 346 5.63 -23.06 -10.09
CA HIS A 346 4.37 -23.07 -10.76
C HIS A 346 3.49 -21.88 -10.36
N TRP A 347 3.58 -21.45 -9.11
CA TRP A 347 2.84 -20.29 -8.60
C TRP A 347 3.47 -18.95 -8.96
N LEU A 348 4.81 -18.89 -9.06
CA LEU A 348 5.54 -17.65 -9.33
C LEU A 348 5.62 -17.30 -10.81
N ILE A 349 5.59 -18.29 -11.70
CA ILE A 349 6.01 -18.09 -13.11
C ILE A 349 4.87 -18.26 -14.11
N THR A 350 3.89 -19.14 -13.90
CA THR A 350 3.12 -19.68 -15.01
C THR A 350 1.61 -19.61 -14.94
N GLN A 351 1.02 -19.05 -13.91
CA GLN A 351 -0.42 -19.18 -13.84
C GLN A 351 -1.17 -18.07 -14.56
N PRO A 352 -1.55 -18.24 -15.82
CA PRO A 352 -2.86 -17.77 -16.22
C PRO A 352 -3.84 -18.53 -15.34
N TRP A 353 -4.60 -17.82 -14.54
CA TRP A 353 -5.60 -18.38 -13.66
C TRP A 353 -6.67 -19.09 -14.48
N SER A 354 -6.42 -20.33 -14.87
CA SER A 354 -7.42 -21.19 -15.48
C SER A 354 -8.10 -21.96 -14.36
N GLY A 355 -9.33 -21.61 -14.05
CA GLY A 355 -10.18 -22.31 -13.10
C GLY A 355 -10.18 -21.72 -11.70
N ALA A 356 -11.14 -20.85 -11.41
CA ALA A 356 -11.37 -20.28 -10.09
C ALA A 356 -11.85 -21.32 -9.05
N GLN A 357 -12.19 -22.53 -9.46
CA GLN A 357 -12.80 -23.55 -8.59
C GLN A 357 -11.80 -24.45 -7.86
N GLU A 358 -10.55 -24.54 -8.32
CA GLU A 358 -9.57 -25.47 -7.73
C GLU A 358 -8.59 -24.83 -6.73
N ARG A 359 -8.73 -23.54 -6.37
CA ARG A 359 -7.69 -22.79 -5.65
C ARG A 359 -8.12 -22.11 -4.38
N TYR A 360 -9.29 -22.46 -3.86
CA TYR A 360 -9.77 -21.93 -2.58
C TYR A 360 -10.27 -23.05 -1.66
#